data_e86dff56389023cfed7b0ecbbd362d78
#
_entry.id   e86dff56389023cfed7b0ecbbd362d78
#
_cell.length_a   1.000
_cell.length_b   1.000
_cell.length_c   1.000
_cell.angle_alpha   90.00
_cell.angle_beta   90.00
_cell.angle_gamma   90.00
#
_symmetry.space_group_name_H-M   'P 1'
#
loop_
_entity.id
_entity.type
_entity.pdbx_description
1 polymer ?
#
loop_
_entity_poly.entity_id
_entity_poly.type
_entity_poly.pdbx_seq_one_letter_code
_entity_poly.pdbx_strand_id
1 'polypeptide(L)'
;MIIYTTEDGLTKIETTFDEDTVWLSIDQMAELFQRDKSTISRHIKNVFSEGELQRESVVANFATTAADGKTYQVDYYNLDVIISVGYRVKSKRGTQFRIWATNILKEYMKKGFALDDERLKNLGGGNYWKELLDRIRDIRSSEKVMYRQVLDLYATSVDYDPKSSESIAFFKMVQNKLHYAAHGHTAAEVIYERADASQPFMGLKSFSGDFPALKDISIAKNYLNDEELKILNNIVSGYFDFAEIQAMRHNPCLLYTSPSPRDGLLS
;
A
#
# COMPACT_ATOMS: atom_id res chain seq x y z
N MET A 1 5.50 4.47 20.42
CA MET A 1 4.34 4.46 19.51
C MET A 1 3.18 3.75 20.19
N ILE A 2 1.93 4.17 19.97
CA ILE A 2 0.73 3.59 20.58
C ILE A 2 0.23 2.50 19.63
N ILE A 3 0.21 1.23 20.08
CA ILE A 3 -0.29 0.12 19.28
C ILE A 3 -1.82 0.10 19.26
N TYR A 4 -2.41 0.40 20.39
CA TYR A 4 -3.86 0.34 20.61
C TYR A 4 -4.22 1.29 21.73
N THR A 5 -5.15 2.19 21.46
CA THR A 5 -5.79 3.02 22.50
C THR A 5 -7.18 2.46 22.73
N THR A 6 -7.50 2.16 23.98
CA THR A 6 -8.85 1.75 24.36
C THR A 6 -9.84 2.90 24.21
N GLU A 7 -11.12 2.62 23.94
CA GLU A 7 -12.17 3.64 23.79
C GLU A 7 -12.25 4.62 25.00
N ASP A 8 -11.82 4.17 26.19
CA ASP A 8 -11.72 4.98 27.40
C ASP A 8 -10.41 5.75 27.54
N GLY A 9 -9.48 5.62 26.59
CA GLY A 9 -8.19 6.33 26.57
C GLY A 9 -7.22 5.95 27.69
N LEU A 10 -7.58 5.00 28.55
CA LEU A 10 -6.85 4.69 29.78
C LEU A 10 -5.65 3.75 29.62
N THR A 11 -5.54 3.06 28.48
CA THR A 11 -4.41 2.17 28.23
C THR A 11 -3.67 2.62 26.99
N LYS A 12 -2.55 3.29 27.22
CA LYS A 12 -1.52 3.57 26.22
C LYS A 12 -0.38 2.61 26.50
N ILE A 13 -0.08 1.72 25.58
CA ILE A 13 1.16 0.94 25.64
C ILE A 13 2.19 1.66 24.82
N GLU A 14 3.10 2.34 25.50
CA GLU A 14 4.29 2.89 24.89
C GLU A 14 5.28 1.75 24.68
N THR A 15 5.52 1.43 23.44
CA THR A 15 6.51 0.42 23.05
C THR A 15 7.59 1.05 22.20
N THR A 16 8.80 0.59 22.37
CA THR A 16 9.90 0.85 21.47
C THR A 16 9.72 -0.03 20.24
N PHE A 17 9.63 0.58 19.06
CA PHE A 17 9.77 -0.14 17.81
C PHE A 17 11.24 -0.43 17.60
N ASP A 18 11.55 -1.70 17.37
CA ASP A 18 12.81 -2.12 16.81
C ASP A 18 12.51 -2.57 15.37
N GLU A 19 12.98 -1.76 14.41
CA GLU A 19 12.83 -1.89 12.97
C GLU A 19 11.39 -2.01 12.44
N ASP A 20 10.65 -3.11 12.59
CA ASP A 20 9.32 -3.29 11.97
C ASP A 20 8.29 -3.96 12.89
N THR A 21 8.62 -4.24 14.15
CA THR A 21 7.71 -4.94 15.06
C THR A 21 7.69 -4.34 16.46
N VAL A 22 6.71 -4.76 17.22
CA VAL A 22 6.50 -4.37 18.60
C VAL A 22 6.81 -5.56 19.48
N TRP A 23 7.55 -5.32 20.56
CA TRP A 23 7.93 -6.34 21.54
C TRP A 23 7.27 -6.08 22.87
N LEU A 24 6.56 -7.05 23.43
CA LEU A 24 5.98 -7.01 24.76
C LEU A 24 6.44 -8.21 25.60
N SER A 25 6.72 -7.94 26.89
CA SER A 25 6.88 -8.99 27.89
C SER A 25 5.53 -9.59 28.28
N ILE A 26 5.55 -10.72 29.00
CA ILE A 26 4.33 -11.31 29.59
C ILE A 26 3.62 -10.33 30.52
N ASP A 27 4.37 -9.52 31.25
CA ASP A 27 3.84 -8.53 32.19
C ASP A 27 3.06 -7.45 31.46
N GLN A 28 3.64 -6.90 30.41
CA GLN A 28 2.99 -5.90 29.57
C GLN A 28 1.75 -6.47 28.85
N MET A 29 1.80 -7.73 28.37
CA MET A 29 0.61 -8.37 27.80
C MET A 29 -0.48 -8.66 28.85
N ALA A 30 -0.11 -8.98 30.09
CA ALA A 30 -1.05 -9.17 31.20
C ALA A 30 -1.80 -7.87 31.52
N GLU A 31 -1.08 -6.75 31.51
CA GLU A 31 -1.65 -5.40 31.66
C GLU A 31 -2.55 -5.03 30.47
N LEU A 32 -2.05 -5.20 29.24
CA LEU A 32 -2.78 -4.92 27.99
C LEU A 32 -4.13 -5.62 27.95
N PHE A 33 -4.15 -6.92 28.23
CA PHE A 33 -5.34 -7.74 28.13
C PHE A 33 -6.12 -7.85 29.46
N GLN A 34 -5.65 -7.22 30.52
CA GLN A 34 -6.21 -7.30 31.89
C GLN A 34 -6.44 -8.75 32.32
N ARG A 35 -5.38 -9.56 32.28
CA ARG A 35 -5.36 -10.97 32.69
C ARG A 35 -4.09 -11.32 33.46
N ASP A 36 -4.18 -12.38 34.24
CA ASP A 36 -3.04 -12.88 34.99
C ASP A 36 -1.92 -13.38 34.07
N LYS A 37 -0.67 -13.16 34.46
CA LYS A 37 0.53 -13.64 33.76
C LYS A 37 0.47 -15.14 33.45
N SER A 38 -0.08 -15.95 34.35
CA SER A 38 -0.26 -17.40 34.15
C SER A 38 -1.19 -17.73 33.00
N THR A 39 -2.25 -16.94 32.82
CA THR A 39 -3.18 -17.08 31.69
C THR A 39 -2.52 -16.69 30.38
N ILE A 40 -1.78 -15.57 30.33
CA ILE A 40 -1.02 -15.13 29.17
C ILE A 40 0.04 -16.19 28.79
N SER A 41 0.85 -16.65 29.77
CA SER A 41 1.86 -17.68 29.55
C SER A 41 1.27 -18.98 28.98
N ARG A 42 0.09 -19.39 29.45
CA ARG A 42 -0.62 -20.56 28.92
C ARG A 42 -1.04 -20.37 27.46
N HIS A 43 -1.55 -19.19 27.09
CA HIS A 43 -1.91 -18.89 25.70
C HIS A 43 -0.68 -18.89 24.81
N ILE A 44 0.43 -18.31 25.24
CA ILE A 44 1.71 -18.32 24.50
C ILE A 44 2.20 -19.77 24.30
N LYS A 45 2.18 -20.61 25.35
CA LYS A 45 2.53 -22.03 25.22
C LYS A 45 1.66 -22.76 24.20
N ASN A 46 0.35 -22.49 24.20
CA ASN A 46 -0.55 -23.10 23.22
C ASN A 46 -0.24 -22.68 21.79
N VAL A 47 0.08 -21.38 21.53
CA VAL A 47 0.51 -20.90 20.21
C VAL A 47 1.69 -21.70 19.66
N PHE A 48 2.69 -21.96 20.50
CA PHE A 48 3.86 -22.76 20.10
C PHE A 48 3.55 -24.26 19.98
N SER A 49 2.79 -24.81 20.92
CA SER A 49 2.45 -26.23 20.89
C SER A 49 1.53 -26.64 19.75
N GLU A 50 0.69 -25.71 19.27
CA GLU A 50 -0.20 -25.88 18.11
C GLU A 50 0.54 -25.64 16.77
N GLY A 51 1.80 -25.18 16.82
CA GLY A 51 2.60 -24.91 15.63
C GLY A 51 2.18 -23.66 14.87
N GLU A 52 1.39 -22.77 15.50
CA GLU A 52 0.96 -21.52 14.87
C GLU A 52 2.13 -20.57 14.59
N LEU A 53 3.08 -20.49 15.53
CA LEU A 53 4.31 -19.70 15.40
C LEU A 53 5.54 -20.49 15.83
N GLN A 54 6.68 -20.19 15.21
CA GLN A 54 7.97 -20.76 15.61
C GLN A 54 8.63 -19.87 16.66
N ARG A 55 9.02 -20.43 17.80
CA ARG A 55 9.54 -19.67 18.93
C ARG A 55 10.77 -18.83 18.56
N GLU A 56 11.65 -19.36 17.77
CA GLU A 56 12.94 -18.77 17.41
C GLU A 56 12.77 -17.46 16.58
N SER A 57 11.65 -17.33 15.86
CA SER A 57 11.39 -16.15 15.03
C SER A 57 10.58 -15.04 15.72
N VAL A 58 9.98 -15.33 16.89
CA VAL A 58 9.01 -14.44 17.53
C VAL A 58 9.32 -14.13 19.01
N VAL A 59 10.42 -14.67 19.54
CA VAL A 59 10.86 -14.42 20.94
C VAL A 59 12.27 -13.87 20.95
N ALA A 60 12.45 -12.73 21.59
CA ALA A 60 13.75 -12.12 21.86
C ALA A 60 14.00 -12.07 23.38
N ASN A 61 15.25 -12.19 23.76
CA ASN A 61 15.68 -12.16 25.17
C ASN A 61 16.40 -10.86 25.45
N PHE A 62 15.84 -10.02 26.32
CA PHE A 62 16.46 -8.76 26.71
C PHE A 62 16.83 -8.74 28.19
N ALA A 63 17.97 -8.14 28.47
CA ALA A 63 18.41 -7.90 29.83
C ALA A 63 17.66 -6.68 30.41
N THR A 64 16.87 -6.88 31.48
CA THR A 64 16.10 -5.83 32.13
C THR A 64 16.57 -5.66 33.57
N THR A 65 16.91 -4.42 33.96
CA THR A 65 17.27 -4.11 35.34
C THR A 65 16.01 -3.86 36.18
N ALA A 66 15.78 -4.69 37.16
CA ALA A 66 14.64 -4.56 38.08
C ALA A 66 14.88 -3.47 39.16
N ALA A 67 13.83 -3.12 39.90
CA ALA A 67 13.88 -2.13 40.97
C ALA A 67 14.85 -2.50 42.11
N ASP A 68 15.24 -3.77 42.23
CA ASP A 68 16.24 -4.27 43.19
C ASP A 68 17.70 -4.07 42.71
N GLY A 69 17.89 -3.44 41.53
CA GLY A 69 19.19 -3.21 40.90
C GLY A 69 19.82 -4.42 40.23
N LYS A 70 19.13 -5.55 40.19
CA LYS A 70 19.62 -6.76 39.52
C LYS A 70 19.14 -6.84 38.10
N THR A 71 19.97 -7.39 37.21
CA THR A 71 19.64 -7.61 35.79
C THR A 71 19.08 -9.04 35.60
N TYR A 72 17.91 -9.11 35.00
CA TYR A 72 17.23 -10.36 34.66
C TYR A 72 17.09 -10.47 33.17
N GLN A 73 17.20 -11.70 32.66
CA GLN A 73 16.86 -12.02 31.28
C GLN A 73 15.34 -12.22 31.18
N VAL A 74 14.70 -11.40 30.34
CA VAL A 74 13.25 -11.42 30.16
C VAL A 74 12.92 -11.74 28.71
N ASP A 75 12.02 -12.71 28.50
CA ASP A 75 11.48 -13.00 27.17
C ASP A 75 10.50 -11.90 26.74
N TYR A 76 10.74 -11.36 25.55
CA TYR A 76 9.85 -10.46 24.86
C TYR A 76 9.30 -11.15 23.61
N TYR A 77 8.08 -10.88 23.30
CA TYR A 77 7.29 -11.50 22.26
C TYR A 77 6.89 -10.44 21.22
N ASN A 78 7.04 -10.77 19.95
CA ASN A 78 6.74 -9.85 18.86
C ASN A 78 5.23 -9.66 18.64
N LEU A 79 4.86 -8.81 17.67
CA LEU A 79 3.47 -8.48 17.34
C LEU A 79 2.64 -9.73 16.98
N ASP A 80 3.22 -10.73 16.33
CA ASP A 80 2.50 -11.96 15.93
C ASP A 80 1.97 -12.71 17.15
N VAL A 81 2.82 -12.88 18.18
CA VAL A 81 2.41 -13.50 19.44
C VAL A 81 1.36 -12.67 20.16
N ILE A 82 1.52 -11.33 20.17
CA ILE A 82 0.55 -10.41 20.80
C ILE A 82 -0.83 -10.56 20.14
N ILE A 83 -0.88 -10.62 18.81
CA ILE A 83 -2.11 -10.82 18.05
C ILE A 83 -2.74 -12.18 18.38
N SER A 84 -1.96 -13.26 18.34
CA SER A 84 -2.43 -14.62 18.62
C SER A 84 -3.00 -14.75 20.04
N VAL A 85 -2.34 -14.14 21.03
CA VAL A 85 -2.83 -14.08 22.41
C VAL A 85 -4.11 -13.26 22.50
N GLY A 86 -4.19 -12.11 21.82
CA GLY A 86 -5.36 -11.23 21.80
C GLY A 86 -6.61 -11.91 21.27
N TYR A 87 -6.47 -12.79 20.27
CA TYR A 87 -7.59 -13.58 19.76
C TYR A 87 -8.06 -14.68 20.71
N ARG A 88 -7.16 -15.22 21.55
CA ARG A 88 -7.44 -16.36 22.48
C ARG A 88 -7.91 -15.92 23.84
N VAL A 89 -7.53 -14.75 24.30
CA VAL A 89 -7.77 -14.28 25.66
C VAL A 89 -9.23 -13.93 25.90
N LYS A 90 -9.83 -14.52 26.96
CA LYS A 90 -11.23 -14.27 27.37
C LYS A 90 -11.24 -13.11 28.39
N SER A 91 -11.21 -11.86 27.94
CA SER A 91 -11.36 -10.66 28.76
C SER A 91 -12.15 -9.59 28.01
N LYS A 92 -12.61 -8.54 28.72
CA LYS A 92 -13.25 -7.37 28.10
C LYS A 92 -12.30 -6.72 27.07
N ARG A 93 -11.02 -6.54 27.45
CA ARG A 93 -9.98 -6.00 26.57
C ARG A 93 -9.71 -6.89 25.35
N GLY A 94 -9.64 -8.21 25.52
CA GLY A 94 -9.51 -9.14 24.40
C GLY A 94 -10.71 -9.09 23.45
N THR A 95 -11.92 -8.86 23.98
CA THR A 95 -13.11 -8.67 23.13
C THR A 95 -13.03 -7.38 22.35
N GLN A 96 -12.65 -6.26 22.97
CA GLN A 96 -12.42 -4.98 22.29
C GLN A 96 -11.36 -5.09 21.18
N PHE A 97 -10.25 -5.75 21.50
CA PHE A 97 -9.19 -6.02 20.50
C PHE A 97 -9.72 -6.80 19.30
N ARG A 98 -10.50 -7.87 19.52
CA ARG A 98 -11.08 -8.65 18.42
C ARG A 98 -12.07 -7.85 17.58
N ILE A 99 -12.88 -7.00 18.19
CA ILE A 99 -13.82 -6.11 17.48
C ILE A 99 -13.04 -5.16 16.58
N TRP A 100 -12.02 -4.50 17.11
CA TRP A 100 -11.16 -3.59 16.38
C TRP A 100 -10.46 -4.30 15.20
N ALA A 101 -9.78 -5.41 15.46
CA ALA A 101 -9.10 -6.18 14.42
C ALA A 101 -10.05 -6.69 13.33
N THR A 102 -11.26 -7.15 13.73
CA THR A 102 -12.29 -7.59 12.79
C THR A 102 -12.78 -6.45 11.90
N ASN A 103 -12.89 -5.24 12.42
CA ASN A 103 -13.31 -4.08 11.63
C ASN A 103 -12.26 -3.72 10.57
N ILE A 104 -10.98 -3.70 10.94
CA ILE A 104 -9.88 -3.48 9.99
C ILE A 104 -9.88 -4.56 8.90
N LEU A 105 -10.01 -5.83 9.29
CA LEU A 105 -10.04 -6.95 8.34
C LEU A 105 -11.24 -6.87 7.39
N LYS A 106 -12.42 -6.54 7.91
CA LYS A 106 -13.62 -6.32 7.08
C LYS A 106 -13.44 -5.18 6.10
N GLU A 107 -12.82 -4.08 6.53
CA GLU A 107 -12.53 -2.95 5.67
C GLU A 107 -11.59 -3.35 4.54
N TYR A 108 -10.49 -4.00 4.88
CA TYR A 108 -9.52 -4.52 3.91
C TYR A 108 -10.16 -5.49 2.92
N MET A 109 -10.97 -6.46 3.39
CA MET A 109 -11.65 -7.44 2.52
C MET A 109 -12.65 -6.80 1.57
N LYS A 110 -13.32 -5.72 1.98
CA LYS A 110 -14.32 -5.03 1.15
C LYS A 110 -13.70 -4.06 0.16
N LYS A 111 -12.69 -3.30 0.59
CA LYS A 111 -12.13 -2.17 -0.17
C LYS A 111 -10.77 -2.50 -0.79
N GLY A 112 -10.05 -3.51 -0.28
CA GLY A 112 -8.66 -3.81 -0.63
C GLY A 112 -7.63 -2.95 0.10
N PHE A 113 -8.08 -2.10 1.04
CA PHE A 113 -7.21 -1.29 1.90
C PHE A 113 -7.89 -0.97 3.23
N ALA A 114 -7.08 -0.66 4.25
CA ALA A 114 -7.49 -0.06 5.51
C ALA A 114 -6.44 1.00 5.87
N LEU A 115 -6.86 2.22 6.17
CA LEU A 115 -5.99 3.36 6.44
C LEU A 115 -6.32 3.98 7.80
N ASP A 116 -5.27 4.37 8.53
CA ASP A 116 -5.35 5.22 9.71
C ASP A 116 -5.04 6.67 9.29
N ASP A 117 -6.06 7.39 8.85
CA ASP A 117 -5.95 8.75 8.32
C ASP A 117 -5.35 9.72 9.35
N GLU A 118 -5.72 9.59 10.63
CA GLU A 118 -5.22 10.46 11.69
C GLU A 118 -3.73 10.22 11.92
N ARG A 119 -3.33 8.98 11.97
CA ARG A 119 -1.92 8.61 12.10
C ARG A 119 -1.08 9.11 10.94
N LEU A 120 -1.57 8.94 9.71
CA LEU A 120 -0.87 9.41 8.49
C LEU A 120 -0.74 10.93 8.46
N LYS A 121 -1.75 11.68 8.92
CA LYS A 121 -1.72 13.14 9.01
C LYS A 121 -0.77 13.63 10.12
N ASN A 122 -0.76 12.98 11.28
CA ASN A 122 -0.02 13.43 12.46
C ASN A 122 1.48 13.09 12.41
N LEU A 123 1.91 12.08 11.65
CA LEU A 123 3.31 11.68 11.52
C LEU A 123 4.13 12.57 10.58
N GLY A 124 3.60 13.70 10.14
CA GLY A 124 4.34 14.68 9.35
C GLY A 124 4.87 14.15 8.02
N GLY A 125 4.23 13.13 7.46
CA GLY A 125 4.59 12.60 6.15
C GLY A 125 5.85 11.74 6.14
N GLY A 126 6.19 11.05 7.21
CA GLY A 126 7.29 10.09 7.27
C GLY A 126 7.31 9.11 6.09
N ASN A 127 8.22 8.16 6.05
CA ASN A 127 8.38 7.23 4.92
C ASN A 127 7.09 6.55 4.47
N TYR A 128 6.16 6.24 5.40
CA TYR A 128 4.88 5.58 5.09
C TYR A 128 3.91 6.44 4.27
N TRP A 129 3.88 7.77 4.48
CA TRP A 129 3.10 8.67 3.64
C TRP A 129 3.59 8.66 2.19
N LYS A 130 4.91 8.71 2.01
CA LYS A 130 5.53 8.67 0.69
C LYS A 130 5.29 7.33 0.00
N GLU A 131 5.43 6.22 0.74
CA GLU A 131 5.13 4.88 0.24
C GLU A 131 3.66 4.77 -0.21
N LEU A 132 2.71 5.21 0.62
CA LEU A 132 1.29 5.20 0.27
C LEU A 132 1.02 6.02 -1.00
N LEU A 133 1.61 7.21 -1.10
CA LEU A 133 1.45 8.06 -2.27
C LEU A 133 2.02 7.42 -3.54
N ASP A 134 3.18 6.80 -3.45
CA ASP A 134 3.81 6.11 -4.57
C ASP A 134 2.97 4.89 -5.00
N ARG A 135 2.39 4.13 -4.06
CA ARG A 135 1.45 3.03 -4.36
C ARG A 135 0.16 3.52 -5.03
N ILE A 136 -0.44 4.61 -4.55
CA ILE A 136 -1.64 5.20 -5.17
C ILE A 136 -1.33 5.61 -6.61
N ARG A 137 -0.20 6.26 -6.86
CA ARG A 137 0.23 6.67 -8.20
C ARG A 137 0.48 5.47 -9.11
N ASP A 138 1.08 4.42 -8.60
CA ASP A 138 1.30 3.18 -9.33
C ASP A 138 -0.01 2.50 -9.75
N ILE A 139 -0.98 2.39 -8.83
CA ILE A 139 -2.31 1.86 -9.13
C ILE A 139 -2.99 2.72 -10.20
N ARG A 140 -2.93 4.05 -10.06
CA ARG A 140 -3.55 5.01 -10.98
C ARG A 140 -2.96 4.96 -12.39
N SER A 141 -1.67 4.71 -12.51
CA SER A 141 -0.96 4.56 -13.79
C SER A 141 -1.05 3.15 -14.39
N SER A 142 -1.68 2.19 -13.68
CA SER A 142 -1.90 0.86 -14.26
C SER A 142 -2.81 0.96 -15.48
N GLU A 143 -2.52 0.18 -16.52
CA GLU A 143 -3.19 0.27 -17.82
C GLU A 143 -4.72 0.22 -17.71
N LYS A 144 -5.24 -0.70 -16.88
CA LYS A 144 -6.68 -0.89 -16.67
C LYS A 144 -7.34 0.30 -15.96
N VAL A 145 -6.69 0.87 -14.95
CA VAL A 145 -7.23 2.02 -14.20
C VAL A 145 -7.11 3.28 -15.03
N MET A 146 -5.98 3.48 -15.68
CA MET A 146 -5.74 4.59 -16.59
C MET A 146 -6.77 4.59 -17.73
N TYR A 147 -7.05 3.44 -18.35
CA TYR A 147 -8.07 3.32 -19.39
C TYR A 147 -9.45 3.77 -18.91
N ARG A 148 -9.86 3.33 -17.70
CA ARG A 148 -11.14 3.75 -17.10
C ARG A 148 -11.18 5.26 -16.86
N GLN A 149 -10.14 5.82 -16.26
CA GLN A 149 -10.06 7.26 -16.00
C GLN A 149 -10.11 8.09 -17.30
N VAL A 150 -9.44 7.63 -18.35
CA VAL A 150 -9.52 8.29 -19.66
C VAL A 150 -10.95 8.23 -20.19
N LEU A 151 -11.64 7.09 -20.08
CA LEU A 151 -13.04 6.97 -20.52
C LEU A 151 -13.98 7.85 -19.70
N ASP A 152 -13.79 7.91 -18.39
CA ASP A 152 -14.61 8.75 -17.51
C ASP A 152 -14.44 10.23 -17.84
N LEU A 153 -13.22 10.68 -18.09
CA LEU A 153 -12.94 12.04 -18.57
C LEU A 153 -13.50 12.29 -19.96
N TYR A 154 -13.35 11.32 -20.85
CA TYR A 154 -13.90 11.40 -22.20
C TYR A 154 -15.42 11.51 -22.21
N ALA A 155 -16.09 10.82 -21.29
CA ALA A 155 -17.54 10.91 -21.11
C ALA A 155 -18.03 12.32 -20.74
N THR A 156 -17.14 13.21 -20.26
CA THR A 156 -17.46 14.62 -19.98
C THR A 156 -17.32 15.52 -21.22
N SER A 157 -16.78 15.03 -22.33
CA SER A 157 -16.65 15.82 -23.55
C SER A 157 -17.98 15.95 -24.30
N VAL A 158 -18.13 17.05 -25.04
CA VAL A 158 -19.39 17.39 -25.73
C VAL A 158 -19.67 16.45 -26.91
N ASP A 159 -18.63 15.85 -27.46
CA ASP A 159 -18.62 14.99 -28.64
C ASP A 159 -18.44 13.49 -28.29
N TYR A 160 -18.79 13.11 -27.06
CA TYR A 160 -18.63 11.75 -26.58
C TYR A 160 -19.55 10.74 -27.28
N ASP A 161 -18.97 9.71 -27.91
CA ASP A 161 -19.64 8.50 -28.36
C ASP A 161 -18.86 7.25 -27.89
N PRO A 162 -19.40 6.47 -26.93
CA PRO A 162 -18.71 5.32 -26.34
C PRO A 162 -18.44 4.17 -27.32
N LYS A 163 -19.07 4.18 -28.50
CA LYS A 163 -18.93 3.13 -29.52
C LYS A 163 -18.05 3.53 -30.68
N SER A 164 -17.56 4.78 -30.69
CA SER A 164 -16.77 5.27 -31.79
C SER A 164 -15.34 4.73 -31.77
N SER A 165 -14.75 4.55 -32.96
CA SER A 165 -13.32 4.19 -33.11
C SER A 165 -12.40 5.29 -32.59
N GLU A 166 -12.90 6.52 -32.48
CA GLU A 166 -12.23 7.71 -31.97
C GLU A 166 -11.89 7.53 -30.46
N SER A 167 -12.74 6.85 -29.68
CA SER A 167 -12.49 6.57 -28.27
C SER A 167 -11.22 5.72 -28.07
N ILE A 168 -11.05 4.68 -28.87
CA ILE A 168 -9.85 3.82 -28.82
C ILE A 168 -8.62 4.58 -29.31
N ALA A 169 -8.76 5.40 -30.36
CA ALA A 169 -7.68 6.21 -30.88
C ALA A 169 -7.23 7.26 -29.86
N PHE A 170 -8.18 7.89 -29.18
CA PHE A 170 -7.91 8.87 -28.12
C PHE A 170 -7.12 8.24 -26.93
N PHE A 171 -7.55 7.07 -26.47
CA PHE A 171 -6.80 6.36 -25.41
C PHE A 171 -5.35 6.10 -25.79
N LYS A 172 -5.12 5.56 -26.98
CA LYS A 172 -3.77 5.31 -27.52
C LYS A 172 -2.94 6.58 -27.62
N MET A 173 -3.57 7.68 -28.06
CA MET A 173 -2.91 8.97 -28.17
C MET A 173 -2.49 9.50 -26.78
N VAL A 174 -3.38 9.47 -25.79
CA VAL A 174 -3.08 9.89 -24.41
C VAL A 174 -1.96 9.03 -23.83
N GLN A 175 -2.07 7.70 -23.94
CA GLN A 175 -1.04 6.78 -23.44
C GLN A 175 0.33 7.08 -24.08
N ASN A 176 0.40 7.24 -25.40
CA ASN A 176 1.66 7.54 -26.09
C ASN A 176 2.24 8.90 -25.67
N LYS A 177 1.40 9.93 -25.50
CA LYS A 177 1.86 11.24 -25.01
C LYS A 177 2.42 11.18 -23.61
N LEU A 178 1.78 10.43 -22.70
CA LEU A 178 2.25 10.25 -21.32
C LEU A 178 3.58 9.49 -21.28
N HIS A 179 3.71 8.42 -22.05
CA HIS A 179 4.98 7.71 -22.19
C HIS A 179 6.08 8.62 -22.75
N TYR A 180 5.79 9.32 -23.84
CA TYR A 180 6.76 10.22 -24.46
C TYR A 180 7.21 11.33 -23.51
N ALA A 181 6.30 11.89 -22.73
CA ALA A 181 6.63 12.90 -21.73
C ALA A 181 7.50 12.36 -20.58
N ALA A 182 7.37 11.06 -20.28
CA ALA A 182 8.12 10.44 -19.20
C ALA A 182 9.56 10.07 -19.57
N HIS A 183 9.77 9.54 -20.80
CA HIS A 183 11.08 8.98 -21.19
C HIS A 183 11.44 9.16 -22.66
N GLY A 184 10.70 9.99 -23.42
CA GLY A 184 11.03 10.36 -24.79
C GLY A 184 10.63 9.34 -25.87
N HIS A 185 9.96 8.25 -25.53
CA HIS A 185 9.51 7.19 -26.44
C HIS A 185 8.01 6.91 -26.27
N THR A 186 7.34 6.54 -27.33
CA THR A 186 5.98 6.01 -27.26
C THR A 186 5.97 4.61 -26.63
N ALA A 187 4.81 4.14 -26.19
CA ALA A 187 4.67 2.80 -25.61
C ALA A 187 5.15 1.69 -26.58
N ALA A 188 4.85 1.84 -27.87
CA ALA A 188 5.26 0.88 -28.89
C ALA A 188 6.79 0.89 -29.13
N GLU A 189 7.42 2.06 -29.13
CA GLU A 189 8.87 2.21 -29.28
C GLU A 189 9.61 1.59 -28.10
N VAL A 190 9.15 1.78 -26.87
CA VAL A 190 9.73 1.12 -25.67
C VAL A 190 9.72 -0.40 -25.82
N ILE A 191 8.60 -0.97 -26.22
CA ILE A 191 8.51 -2.43 -26.41
C ILE A 191 9.47 -2.87 -27.52
N TYR A 192 9.48 -2.17 -28.65
CA TYR A 192 10.32 -2.52 -29.81
C TYR A 192 11.82 -2.46 -29.50
N GLU A 193 12.25 -1.47 -28.74
CA GLU A 193 13.67 -1.27 -28.39
C GLU A 193 14.16 -2.16 -27.26
N ARG A 194 13.27 -2.52 -26.32
CA ARG A 194 13.68 -3.19 -25.07
C ARG A 194 13.29 -4.66 -24.98
N ALA A 195 12.36 -5.14 -25.83
CA ALA A 195 12.04 -6.56 -25.89
C ALA A 195 13.18 -7.32 -26.59
N ASP A 196 13.86 -8.17 -25.84
CA ASP A 196 15.02 -8.94 -26.33
C ASP A 196 14.90 -10.40 -25.89
N ALA A 197 14.70 -11.28 -26.85
CA ALA A 197 14.57 -12.71 -26.60
C ALA A 197 15.84 -13.37 -26.02
N SER A 198 17.00 -12.71 -26.12
CA SER A 198 18.26 -13.17 -25.54
C SER A 198 18.42 -12.85 -24.06
N GLN A 199 17.59 -11.93 -23.53
CA GLN A 199 17.62 -11.54 -22.13
C GLN A 199 16.65 -12.35 -21.27
N PRO A 200 16.95 -12.50 -19.97
CA PRO A 200 16.00 -13.10 -19.02
C PRO A 200 14.64 -12.39 -19.09
N PHE A 201 13.56 -13.16 -19.16
CA PHE A 201 12.19 -12.64 -19.23
C PHE A 201 11.94 -11.67 -20.40
N MET A 202 12.68 -11.80 -21.49
CA MET A 202 12.61 -10.92 -22.66
C MET A 202 12.88 -9.42 -22.35
N GLY A 203 13.69 -9.12 -21.36
CA GLY A 203 14.02 -7.76 -20.95
C GLY A 203 12.98 -7.08 -20.04
N LEU A 204 11.92 -7.77 -19.67
CA LEU A 204 10.92 -7.27 -18.71
C LEU A 204 11.56 -6.99 -17.34
N LYS A 205 11.23 -5.84 -16.75
CA LYS A 205 11.66 -5.43 -15.40
C LYS A 205 10.60 -5.77 -14.35
N SER A 206 9.32 -5.82 -14.74
CA SER A 206 8.19 -6.20 -13.87
C SER A 206 7.18 -7.05 -14.60
N PHE A 207 6.54 -7.99 -13.89
CA PHE A 207 5.45 -8.82 -14.38
C PHE A 207 4.71 -9.46 -13.21
N SER A 208 3.54 -10.05 -13.47
CA SER A 208 2.72 -10.69 -12.44
C SER A 208 3.02 -12.19 -12.36
N GLY A 209 3.25 -12.71 -11.15
CA GLY A 209 3.56 -14.13 -10.89
C GLY A 209 5.05 -14.49 -11.05
N ASP A 210 5.36 -15.76 -11.02
CA ASP A 210 6.75 -16.27 -11.06
C ASP A 210 7.37 -16.20 -12.46
N PHE A 211 6.54 -16.19 -13.52
CA PHE A 211 6.96 -16.10 -14.91
C PHE A 211 6.05 -15.13 -15.68
N PRO A 212 6.62 -14.38 -16.66
CA PRO A 212 5.84 -13.46 -17.46
C PRO A 212 4.86 -14.22 -18.38
N ALA A 213 3.64 -13.71 -18.48
CA ALA A 213 2.66 -14.18 -19.43
C ALA A 213 2.73 -13.37 -20.75
N LEU A 214 2.16 -13.90 -21.83
CA LEU A 214 2.14 -13.22 -23.12
C LEU A 214 1.55 -11.79 -23.05
N LYS A 215 0.56 -11.58 -22.18
CA LYS A 215 -0.02 -10.24 -21.92
C LYS A 215 0.99 -9.25 -21.34
N ASP A 216 1.95 -9.72 -20.54
CA ASP A 216 2.91 -8.84 -19.87
C ASP A 216 3.93 -8.26 -20.85
N ILE A 217 4.23 -9.00 -21.93
CA ILE A 217 5.16 -8.59 -23.00
C ILE A 217 4.61 -7.40 -23.81
N SER A 218 3.29 -7.27 -23.89
CA SER A 218 2.63 -6.18 -24.63
C SER A 218 2.43 -4.89 -23.82
N ILE A 219 2.87 -4.86 -22.57
CA ILE A 219 2.72 -3.71 -21.67
C ILE A 219 4.06 -2.97 -21.58
N ALA A 220 4.15 -1.79 -22.19
CA ALA A 220 5.37 -0.97 -22.22
C ALA A 220 5.90 -0.64 -20.82
N LYS A 221 5.01 -0.39 -19.84
CA LYS A 221 5.35 -0.11 -18.45
C LYS A 221 6.24 -1.20 -17.84
N ASN A 222 6.09 -2.45 -18.25
CA ASN A 222 6.86 -3.58 -17.72
C ASN A 222 8.34 -3.58 -18.15
N TYR A 223 8.72 -2.75 -19.11
CA TYR A 223 10.10 -2.58 -19.58
C TYR A 223 10.81 -1.36 -18.99
N LEU A 224 10.10 -0.54 -18.19
CA LEU A 224 10.64 0.66 -17.59
C LEU A 224 11.48 0.32 -16.34
N ASN A 225 12.54 1.10 -16.12
CA ASN A 225 13.25 1.07 -14.85
C ASN A 225 12.49 1.85 -13.77
N ASP A 226 12.94 1.74 -12.51
CA ASP A 226 12.25 2.34 -11.36
C ASP A 226 12.13 3.87 -11.46
N GLU A 227 13.13 4.54 -12.02
CA GLU A 227 13.13 5.99 -12.19
C GLU A 227 12.13 6.42 -13.27
N GLU A 228 12.18 5.80 -14.44
CA GLU A 228 11.23 6.04 -15.54
C GLU A 228 9.80 5.74 -15.11
N LEU A 229 9.61 4.63 -14.38
CA LEU A 229 8.31 4.24 -13.84
C LEU A 229 7.77 5.30 -12.86
N LYS A 230 8.62 5.81 -11.98
CA LYS A 230 8.26 6.87 -11.04
C LYS A 230 7.90 8.17 -11.73
N ILE A 231 8.65 8.56 -12.76
CA ILE A 231 8.34 9.74 -13.57
C ILE A 231 6.99 9.56 -14.28
N LEU A 232 6.76 8.42 -14.94
CA LEU A 232 5.50 8.11 -15.60
C LEU A 232 4.32 8.17 -14.63
N ASN A 233 4.44 7.54 -13.46
CA ASN A 233 3.41 7.53 -12.43
C ASN A 233 3.04 8.95 -11.95
N ASN A 234 4.04 9.83 -11.80
CA ASN A 234 3.81 11.23 -11.42
C ASN A 234 3.11 12.02 -12.54
N ILE A 235 3.55 11.86 -13.79
CA ILE A 235 2.95 12.53 -14.95
C ILE A 235 1.50 12.09 -15.14
N VAL A 236 1.22 10.78 -15.06
CA VAL A 236 -0.14 10.24 -15.16
C VAL A 236 -1.05 10.82 -14.07
N SER A 237 -0.57 10.85 -12.81
CA SER A 237 -1.36 11.41 -11.71
C SER A 237 -1.66 12.89 -11.91
N GLY A 238 -0.65 13.70 -12.26
CA GLY A 238 -0.83 15.13 -12.51
C GLY A 238 -1.76 15.43 -13.70
N TYR A 239 -1.67 14.62 -14.76
CA TYR A 239 -2.56 14.74 -15.91
C TYR A 239 -4.03 14.52 -15.52
N PHE A 240 -4.32 13.46 -14.77
CA PHE A 240 -5.69 13.17 -14.35
C PHE A 240 -6.21 14.19 -13.33
N ASP A 241 -5.39 14.64 -12.38
CA ASP A 241 -5.78 15.69 -11.41
C ASP A 241 -6.17 16.97 -12.14
N PHE A 242 -5.38 17.39 -13.13
CA PHE A 242 -5.68 18.55 -13.95
C PHE A 242 -6.96 18.38 -14.79
N ALA A 243 -7.11 17.22 -15.43
CA ALA A 243 -8.27 16.93 -16.27
C ALA A 243 -9.57 16.86 -15.44
N GLU A 244 -9.54 16.29 -14.24
CA GLU A 244 -10.67 16.30 -13.31
C GLU A 244 -11.07 17.73 -12.91
N ILE A 245 -10.10 18.62 -12.64
CA ILE A 245 -10.38 20.03 -12.34
C ILE A 245 -11.07 20.72 -13.52
N GLN A 246 -10.65 20.47 -14.76
CA GLN A 246 -11.30 21.04 -15.95
C GLN A 246 -12.72 20.52 -16.12
N ALA A 247 -12.95 19.22 -15.91
CA ALA A 247 -14.28 18.62 -15.92
C ALA A 247 -15.21 19.22 -14.85
N MET A 248 -14.71 19.41 -13.63
CA MET A 248 -15.48 20.05 -12.54
C MET A 248 -15.86 21.50 -12.84
N ARG A 249 -15.05 22.22 -13.60
CA ARG A 249 -15.32 23.59 -14.02
C ARG A 249 -16.30 23.68 -15.20
N HIS A 250 -16.80 22.56 -15.69
CA HIS A 250 -17.66 22.46 -16.87
C HIS A 250 -17.09 23.20 -18.10
N ASN A 251 -15.77 23.26 -18.22
CA ASN A 251 -15.14 23.79 -19.41
C ASN A 251 -15.40 22.80 -20.57
N PRO A 252 -16.05 23.25 -21.67
CA PRO A 252 -16.29 22.36 -22.79
C PRO A 252 -14.95 21.83 -23.31
N CYS A 253 -14.74 20.54 -23.19
CA CYS A 253 -13.57 19.88 -23.76
C CYS A 253 -14.01 19.19 -25.07
N LEU A 254 -13.40 19.56 -26.17
CA LEU A 254 -13.46 18.79 -27.39
C LEU A 254 -12.29 17.80 -27.39
N LEU A 255 -12.48 16.63 -27.94
CA LEU A 255 -11.45 15.59 -28.07
C LEU A 255 -10.12 16.12 -28.62
N TYR A 256 -10.20 17.06 -29.56
CA TYR A 256 -9.03 17.68 -30.19
C TYR A 256 -8.35 18.75 -29.34
N THR A 257 -9.01 19.25 -28.29
CA THR A 257 -8.48 20.27 -27.38
C THR A 257 -8.12 19.74 -26.00
N SER A 258 -8.08 18.39 -25.84
CA SER A 258 -7.57 17.77 -24.61
C SER A 258 -6.17 18.32 -24.30
N PRO A 259 -5.96 18.84 -23.08
CA PRO A 259 -4.71 19.51 -22.73
C PRO A 259 -3.53 18.59 -22.98
N SER A 260 -2.62 19.05 -23.81
CA SER A 260 -1.33 18.38 -23.96
C SER A 260 -0.51 18.55 -22.70
N PRO A 261 0.25 17.54 -22.23
CA PRO A 261 1.23 17.75 -21.17
C PRO A 261 2.24 18.86 -21.47
N ARG A 262 2.38 19.26 -22.74
CA ARG A 262 3.20 20.40 -23.18
C ARG A 262 2.54 21.76 -22.92
N ASP A 263 1.23 21.84 -22.96
CA ASP A 263 0.52 23.14 -22.92
C ASP A 263 0.52 23.74 -21.51
N GLY A 264 0.73 22.94 -20.45
CA GLY A 264 0.86 23.38 -19.06
C GLY A 264 2.26 23.81 -18.63
N LEU A 265 3.28 23.62 -19.47
CA LEU A 265 4.69 23.96 -19.17
C LEU A 265 5.17 25.24 -19.90
N LEU A 266 4.31 25.89 -20.68
CA LEU A 266 4.66 27.05 -21.51
C LEU A 266 3.84 28.32 -21.20
N SER A 267 3.14 28.36 -20.07
CA SER A 267 2.45 29.58 -19.62
C SER A 267 2.98 30.08 -18.27
#